data_1e1d645226292708c938599006d1ecd9
#
_entry.id   1e1d645226292708c938599006d1ecd9
#
_cell.length_a   1.000
_cell.length_b   1.000
_cell.length_c   1.000
_cell.angle_alpha   90.00
_cell.angle_beta   90.00
_cell.angle_gamma   90.00
#
_symmetry.space_group_name_H-M   'P 1'
#
loop_
_entity.id
_entity.type
_entity.pdbx_description
1 polymer ?
#
loop_
_entity_poly.entity_id
_entity_poly.type
_entity_poly.pdbx_seq_one_letter_code
_entity_poly.pdbx_strand_id
1 'polypeptide(L)'
;INIVPVDFVADAIDHIAHKPKLDGHCFHLTDPEPQRVGEVLNTFARAGHAPEMTMRIDARMFAFVPGGVRMAVGNLPPVKRFVGMLLRDFKIPKEVLKFITYPTRFDNRETERALKGSGITVPKLDDYAWRLWDYWERHLDPDLFIDRTLKGKVRNKVVLITGGSSGIGLSTAQRVAEAGATTIIVARGEEELFKARDAMKKDGGKVFAYTADLADMASCDALVTQVLAEHGHVDILINNAGRSIRRSIEASYDRFHDFERTMQLNYFGSIRLIMGFMPKMTERRKGHIINISSIGVLANSPRFSAYVASKAALDAFSRCAQGELSGKGICFTTINMPLVKTPMI
;
A
#
# COMPACT_ATOMS: atom_id res chain seq x y z
N ILE A 1 30.01 1.00 -8.72
CA ILE A 1 29.85 1.69 -7.43
C ILE A 1 31.11 1.46 -6.62
N ASN A 2 31.57 2.48 -5.89
CA ASN A 2 32.68 2.40 -4.99
C ASN A 2 32.15 2.52 -3.54
N ILE A 3 32.33 1.51 -2.73
CA ILE A 3 31.87 1.44 -1.35
C ILE A 3 33.03 1.03 -0.49
N VAL A 4 33.37 1.89 0.48
CA VAL A 4 34.41 1.63 1.47
C VAL A 4 33.86 1.83 2.87
N PRO A 5 34.19 0.99 3.85
CA PRO A 5 33.74 1.15 5.23
C PRO A 5 34.53 2.26 5.94
N VAL A 6 33.90 2.85 6.95
CA VAL A 6 34.44 4.02 7.66
C VAL A 6 35.72 3.71 8.44
N ASP A 7 35.86 2.50 8.96
CA ASP A 7 37.07 2.01 9.64
C ASP A 7 38.28 1.99 8.71
N PHE A 8 38.13 1.45 7.48
CA PHE A 8 39.18 1.57 6.47
C PHE A 8 39.59 3.05 6.24
N VAL A 9 38.59 3.94 6.12
CA VAL A 9 38.85 5.36 5.88
C VAL A 9 39.61 5.97 7.06
N ALA A 10 39.20 5.64 8.29
CA ALA A 10 39.85 6.15 9.51
C ALA A 10 41.30 5.66 9.63
N ASP A 11 41.52 4.37 9.44
CA ASP A 11 42.86 3.74 9.51
C ASP A 11 43.79 4.29 8.41
N ALA A 12 43.26 4.45 7.19
CA ALA A 12 44.02 5.01 6.08
C ALA A 12 44.40 6.49 6.31
N ILE A 13 43.47 7.30 6.85
CA ILE A 13 43.75 8.70 7.21
C ILE A 13 44.84 8.77 8.29
N ASP A 14 44.69 7.98 9.36
CA ASP A 14 45.65 7.96 10.46
C ASP A 14 47.06 7.58 9.96
N HIS A 15 47.16 6.50 9.19
CA HIS A 15 48.42 6.09 8.61
C HIS A 15 49.07 7.12 7.70
N ILE A 16 48.28 7.71 6.77
CA ILE A 16 48.78 8.70 5.80
C ILE A 16 49.21 10.00 6.52
N ALA A 17 48.43 10.46 7.51
CA ALA A 17 48.75 11.67 8.27
C ALA A 17 50.04 11.60 9.05
N HIS A 18 50.43 10.40 9.48
CA HIS A 18 51.68 10.21 10.25
C HIS A 18 52.89 9.74 9.38
N LYS A 19 52.66 9.54 8.06
CA LYS A 19 53.73 9.08 7.16
C LYS A 19 54.50 10.29 6.63
N PRO A 20 55.86 10.36 6.80
CA PRO A 20 56.64 11.53 6.37
C PRO A 20 56.68 11.63 4.81
N LYS A 21 56.86 12.88 4.32
CA LYS A 21 57.06 13.21 2.90
C LYS A 21 55.77 13.02 2.04
N LEU A 22 54.60 13.10 2.63
CA LEU A 22 53.32 13.05 1.91
C LEU A 22 52.61 14.41 1.87
N ASP A 23 53.25 15.49 2.34
CA ASP A 23 52.71 16.83 2.35
C ASP A 23 52.39 17.31 0.92
N GLY A 24 51.22 17.89 0.74
CA GLY A 24 50.76 18.41 -0.54
C GLY A 24 50.20 17.35 -1.54
N HIS A 25 50.21 16.07 -1.18
CA HIS A 25 49.60 15.03 -1.98
C HIS A 25 48.08 14.91 -1.75
N CYS A 26 47.35 14.49 -2.78
CA CYS A 26 45.91 14.25 -2.71
C CYS A 26 45.66 12.74 -2.78
N PHE A 27 44.90 12.23 -1.81
CA PHE A 27 44.59 10.79 -1.71
C PHE A 27 43.11 10.52 -1.86
N HIS A 28 42.74 9.63 -2.78
CA HIS A 28 41.38 9.12 -2.94
C HIS A 28 41.24 7.79 -2.21
N LEU A 29 40.55 7.80 -1.09
CA LEU A 29 40.30 6.58 -0.29
C LEU A 29 39.12 5.82 -0.87
N THR A 30 39.39 5.07 -1.91
CA THR A 30 38.39 4.32 -2.68
C THR A 30 38.83 2.88 -2.88
N ASP A 31 37.85 2.01 -3.13
CA ASP A 31 38.13 0.62 -3.50
C ASP A 31 38.82 0.58 -4.87
N PRO A 32 40.01 -0.04 -4.99
CA PRO A 32 40.71 -0.23 -6.26
C PRO A 32 39.90 -1.06 -7.27
N GLU A 33 39.01 -1.94 -6.78
CA GLU A 33 38.16 -2.81 -7.59
C GLU A 33 36.68 -2.44 -7.45
N PRO A 34 36.20 -1.33 -8.06
CA PRO A 34 34.82 -0.88 -7.90
C PRO A 34 33.84 -1.91 -8.44
N GLN A 35 32.85 -2.25 -7.63
CA GLN A 35 31.86 -3.27 -7.94
C GLN A 35 30.80 -2.79 -8.93
N ARG A 36 30.22 -3.70 -9.70
CA ARG A 36 29.07 -3.42 -10.55
C ARG A 36 27.81 -3.31 -9.68
N VAL A 37 26.87 -2.46 -10.11
CA VAL A 37 25.58 -2.26 -9.38
C VAL A 37 24.89 -3.59 -9.08
N GLY A 38 24.82 -4.50 -10.07
CA GLY A 38 24.17 -5.78 -9.88
C GLY A 38 24.89 -6.72 -8.91
N GLU A 39 26.19 -6.57 -8.73
CA GLU A 39 26.98 -7.32 -7.73
C GLU A 39 26.66 -6.81 -6.34
N VAL A 40 26.68 -5.50 -6.14
CA VAL A 40 26.31 -4.86 -4.88
C VAL A 40 24.88 -5.26 -4.47
N LEU A 41 23.93 -5.21 -5.41
CA LEU A 41 22.55 -5.61 -5.14
C LEU A 41 22.44 -7.10 -4.74
N ASN A 42 23.18 -7.99 -5.40
CA ASN A 42 23.18 -9.41 -5.04
C ASN A 42 23.86 -9.66 -3.70
N THR A 43 24.94 -8.92 -3.37
CA THR A 43 25.56 -9.00 -2.05
C THR A 43 24.56 -8.63 -0.94
N PHE A 44 23.79 -7.54 -1.10
CA PHE A 44 22.73 -7.20 -0.15
C PHE A 44 21.55 -8.17 -0.19
N ALA A 45 21.20 -8.74 -1.35
CA ALA A 45 20.18 -9.77 -1.44
C ALA A 45 20.57 -11.01 -0.62
N ARG A 46 21.84 -11.47 -0.73
CA ARG A 46 22.36 -12.55 0.11
C ARG A 46 22.32 -12.20 1.60
N ALA A 47 22.75 -11.00 1.97
CA ALA A 47 22.73 -10.52 3.35
C ALA A 47 21.31 -10.50 3.94
N GLY A 48 20.30 -10.14 3.13
CA GLY A 48 18.89 -10.07 3.51
C GLY A 48 18.09 -11.35 3.23
N HIS A 49 18.75 -12.45 2.87
CA HIS A 49 18.11 -13.73 2.50
C HIS A 49 17.04 -13.58 1.41
N ALA A 50 17.22 -12.61 0.50
CA ALA A 50 16.35 -12.33 -0.63
C ALA A 50 16.85 -13.01 -1.91
N PRO A 51 15.97 -13.24 -2.90
CA PRO A 51 16.38 -13.78 -4.20
C PRO A 51 17.40 -12.89 -4.91
N GLU A 52 18.46 -13.49 -5.45
CA GLU A 52 19.45 -12.78 -6.25
C GLU A 52 18.92 -12.49 -7.67
N MET A 53 19.38 -11.39 -8.24
CA MET A 53 19.10 -11.07 -9.65
C MET A 53 19.91 -11.99 -10.56
N THR A 54 19.24 -12.87 -11.29
CA THR A 54 19.85 -13.82 -12.23
C THR A 54 19.99 -13.26 -13.63
N MET A 55 19.07 -12.37 -14.05
CA MET A 55 19.09 -11.77 -15.38
C MET A 55 19.70 -10.36 -15.31
N ARG A 56 20.80 -10.16 -16.01
CA ARG A 56 21.50 -8.89 -16.11
C ARG A 56 21.54 -8.47 -17.58
N ILE A 57 20.98 -7.32 -17.90
CA ILE A 57 21.09 -6.73 -19.23
C ILE A 57 22.26 -5.74 -19.16
N ASP A 58 23.31 -6.00 -19.93
CA ASP A 58 24.41 -5.04 -20.04
C ASP A 58 23.94 -3.82 -20.83
N ALA A 59 23.94 -2.66 -20.16
CA ALA A 59 23.59 -1.40 -20.81
C ALA A 59 24.44 -1.09 -22.05
N ARG A 60 25.63 -1.70 -22.18
CA ARG A 60 26.48 -1.59 -23.37
C ARG A 60 25.86 -2.20 -24.62
N MET A 61 24.97 -3.20 -24.44
CA MET A 61 24.21 -3.77 -25.58
C MET A 61 23.33 -2.72 -26.27
N PHE A 62 22.99 -1.64 -25.57
CA PHE A 62 22.24 -0.51 -26.12
C PHE A 62 23.16 0.65 -26.58
N ALA A 63 24.49 0.48 -26.51
CA ALA A 63 25.43 1.52 -26.93
C ALA A 63 25.31 1.88 -28.42
N PHE A 64 24.86 0.92 -29.24
CA PHE A 64 24.62 1.12 -30.68
C PHE A 64 23.36 1.95 -31.01
N VAL A 65 22.46 2.11 -29.98
CA VAL A 65 21.23 2.90 -30.19
C VAL A 65 21.57 4.37 -30.01
N PRO A 66 21.32 5.22 -31.03
CA PRO A 66 21.58 6.65 -30.93
C PRO A 66 20.94 7.27 -29.71
N GLY A 67 21.63 8.22 -29.04
CA GLY A 67 21.20 8.81 -27.79
C GLY A 67 19.79 9.41 -27.83
N GLY A 68 19.42 10.01 -28.99
CA GLY A 68 18.05 10.52 -29.19
C GLY A 68 16.97 9.43 -29.16
N VAL A 69 17.25 8.25 -29.74
CA VAL A 69 16.31 7.12 -29.74
C VAL A 69 16.18 6.53 -28.31
N ARG A 70 17.29 6.40 -27.56
CA ARG A 70 17.27 5.98 -26.16
C ARG A 70 16.44 6.91 -25.28
N MET A 71 16.59 8.21 -25.50
CA MET A 71 15.83 9.23 -24.79
C MET A 71 14.34 9.18 -25.17
N ALA A 72 14.02 8.98 -26.44
CA ALA A 72 12.65 8.85 -26.93
C ALA A 72 11.97 7.60 -26.33
N VAL A 73 12.62 6.43 -26.35
CA VAL A 73 12.11 5.19 -25.76
C VAL A 73 11.95 5.32 -24.26
N GLY A 74 12.91 5.88 -23.54
CA GLY A 74 12.82 6.14 -22.10
C GLY A 74 11.71 7.12 -21.72
N ASN A 75 11.30 7.98 -22.66
CA ASN A 75 10.21 8.94 -22.47
C ASN A 75 8.82 8.38 -22.81
N LEU A 76 8.73 7.19 -23.40
CA LEU A 76 7.43 6.57 -23.69
C LEU A 76 6.61 6.37 -22.40
N PRO A 77 5.32 6.73 -22.41
CA PRO A 77 4.46 6.62 -21.24
C PRO A 77 4.45 5.22 -20.59
N PRO A 78 4.42 4.10 -21.33
CA PRO A 78 4.49 2.76 -20.74
C PRO A 78 5.80 2.50 -20.00
N VAL A 79 6.94 2.91 -20.57
CA VAL A 79 8.28 2.72 -19.99
C VAL A 79 8.42 3.55 -18.70
N LYS A 80 8.00 4.81 -18.72
CA LYS A 80 7.97 5.66 -17.51
C LYS A 80 7.09 5.10 -16.41
N ARG A 81 5.91 4.56 -16.78
CA ARG A 81 5.00 3.91 -15.81
C ARG A 81 5.66 2.67 -15.20
N PHE A 82 6.26 1.83 -16.02
CA PHE A 82 6.92 0.61 -15.55
C PHE A 82 8.10 0.92 -14.63
N VAL A 83 9.00 1.81 -15.02
CA VAL A 83 10.12 2.26 -14.19
C VAL A 83 9.62 2.92 -12.91
N GLY A 84 8.60 3.79 -13.00
CA GLY A 84 8.00 4.42 -11.82
C GLY A 84 7.32 3.43 -10.87
N MET A 85 6.75 2.36 -11.39
CA MET A 85 6.18 1.27 -10.59
C MET A 85 7.29 0.49 -9.87
N LEU A 86 8.35 0.06 -10.58
CA LEU A 86 9.49 -0.62 -9.99
C LEU A 86 10.15 0.20 -8.88
N LEU A 87 10.45 1.47 -9.14
CA LEU A 87 11.07 2.35 -8.13
C LEU A 87 10.19 2.50 -6.88
N ARG A 88 8.88 2.59 -7.06
CA ARG A 88 7.94 2.69 -5.95
C ARG A 88 7.83 1.38 -5.17
N ASP A 89 7.73 0.24 -5.88
CA ASP A 89 7.58 -1.07 -5.26
C ASP A 89 8.84 -1.47 -4.46
N PHE A 90 10.03 -1.08 -4.96
CA PHE A 90 11.30 -1.23 -4.25
C PHE A 90 11.62 -0.06 -3.31
N LYS A 91 10.72 0.92 -3.16
CA LYS A 91 10.91 2.13 -2.33
C LYS A 91 12.22 2.89 -2.64
N ILE A 92 12.68 2.85 -3.89
CA ILE A 92 13.93 3.52 -4.33
C ILE A 92 13.60 4.96 -4.71
N PRO A 93 14.17 5.98 -4.04
CA PRO A 93 14.04 7.38 -4.44
C PRO A 93 14.63 7.60 -5.85
N LYS A 94 13.93 8.38 -6.69
CA LYS A 94 14.40 8.66 -8.06
C LYS A 94 15.78 9.35 -8.09
N GLU A 95 16.08 10.08 -7.06
CA GLU A 95 17.34 10.80 -6.87
C GLU A 95 18.55 9.85 -6.81
N VAL A 96 18.35 8.64 -6.25
CA VAL A 96 19.40 7.61 -6.14
C VAL A 96 19.88 7.14 -7.53
N LEU A 97 19.02 7.15 -8.55
CA LEU A 97 19.40 6.76 -9.90
C LEU A 97 20.53 7.60 -10.48
N LYS A 98 20.65 8.87 -10.08
CA LYS A 98 21.72 9.77 -10.53
C LYS A 98 23.08 9.32 -10.01
N PHE A 99 23.14 8.75 -8.81
CA PHE A 99 24.37 8.25 -8.20
C PHE A 99 24.77 6.88 -8.76
N ILE A 100 23.80 6.03 -9.13
CA ILE A 100 24.04 4.71 -9.71
C ILE A 100 24.74 4.83 -11.07
N THR A 101 24.43 5.88 -11.84
CA THR A 101 24.97 6.11 -13.20
C THR A 101 26.13 7.10 -13.21
N TYR A 102 26.70 7.45 -12.06
CA TYR A 102 27.77 8.43 -11.98
C TYR A 102 29.04 7.89 -12.68
N PRO A 103 29.53 8.56 -13.74
CA PRO A 103 30.57 8.01 -14.61
C PRO A 103 31.99 8.18 -14.05
N THR A 104 32.15 8.93 -12.95
CA THR A 104 33.46 9.30 -12.43
C THR A 104 34.18 8.11 -11.84
N ARG A 105 35.44 7.94 -12.21
CA ARG A 105 36.38 7.01 -11.61
C ARG A 105 37.44 7.82 -10.89
N PHE A 106 37.76 7.41 -9.67
CA PHE A 106 38.80 8.02 -8.89
C PHE A 106 40.10 7.26 -9.06
N ASP A 107 41.21 7.99 -9.21
CA ASP A 107 42.54 7.41 -9.25
C ASP A 107 43.05 7.21 -7.81
N ASN A 108 43.26 5.99 -7.42
CA ASN A 108 43.70 5.62 -6.08
C ASN A 108 45.17 5.21 -5.99
N ARG A 109 45.97 5.35 -7.06
CA ARG A 109 47.37 4.91 -7.12
C ARG A 109 48.25 5.55 -6.02
N GLU A 110 48.03 6.81 -5.71
CA GLU A 110 48.76 7.48 -4.63
C GLU A 110 48.38 6.91 -3.24
N THR A 111 47.11 6.58 -3.04
CA THR A 111 46.64 5.90 -1.82
C THR A 111 47.26 4.53 -1.68
N GLU A 112 47.25 3.70 -2.73
CA GLU A 112 47.88 2.37 -2.71
C GLU A 112 49.37 2.45 -2.40
N ARG A 113 50.11 3.41 -2.98
CA ARG A 113 51.52 3.64 -2.68
C ARG A 113 51.73 4.06 -1.23
N ALA A 114 50.88 4.96 -0.72
CA ALA A 114 50.98 5.41 0.65
C ALA A 114 50.70 4.30 1.66
N LEU A 115 49.70 3.44 1.39
CA LEU A 115 49.31 2.34 2.26
C LEU A 115 50.19 1.06 2.07
N LYS A 116 51.09 1.03 1.11
CA LYS A 116 51.92 -0.16 0.85
C LYS A 116 52.73 -0.54 2.09
N GLY A 117 52.56 -1.78 2.56
CA GLY A 117 53.28 -2.34 3.73
C GLY A 117 52.61 -2.03 5.08
N SER A 118 51.51 -1.28 5.12
CA SER A 118 50.76 -0.97 6.37
C SER A 118 49.84 -2.09 6.82
N GLY A 119 49.46 -3.01 5.92
CA GLY A 119 48.40 -3.99 6.17
C GLY A 119 46.98 -3.45 6.04
N ILE A 120 46.84 -2.15 5.80
CA ILE A 120 45.51 -1.50 5.62
C ILE A 120 45.01 -1.75 4.19
N THR A 121 43.93 -2.50 4.07
CA THR A 121 43.31 -2.86 2.79
C THR A 121 41.80 -2.62 2.84
N VAL A 122 41.17 -2.34 1.69
CA VAL A 122 39.71 -2.25 1.63
C VAL A 122 39.12 -3.66 1.79
N PRO A 123 38.27 -3.90 2.81
CA PRO A 123 37.60 -5.18 2.96
C PRO A 123 36.55 -5.36 1.86
N LYS A 124 36.30 -6.62 1.45
CA LYS A 124 35.26 -6.91 0.46
C LYS A 124 33.87 -6.63 1.04
N LEU A 125 32.98 -6.09 0.23
CA LEU A 125 31.61 -5.80 0.67
C LEU A 125 30.90 -7.06 1.22
N ASP A 126 31.14 -8.21 0.64
CA ASP A 126 30.56 -9.49 1.10
C ASP A 126 30.91 -9.81 2.57
N ASP A 127 32.06 -9.36 3.08
CA ASP A 127 32.52 -9.67 4.44
C ASP A 127 31.73 -8.88 5.51
N TYR A 128 31.15 -7.72 5.15
CA TYR A 128 30.46 -6.84 6.12
C TYR A 128 29.04 -6.41 5.71
N ALA A 129 28.57 -6.74 4.51
CA ALA A 129 27.22 -6.36 4.04
C ALA A 129 26.11 -6.83 4.99
N TRP A 130 26.28 -8.01 5.60
CA TRP A 130 25.32 -8.54 6.57
C TRP A 130 25.18 -7.64 7.82
N ARG A 131 26.27 -6.98 8.28
CA ARG A 131 26.23 -6.03 9.40
C ARG A 131 25.46 -4.77 9.04
N LEU A 132 25.65 -4.27 7.80
CA LEU A 132 24.92 -3.12 7.29
C LEU A 132 23.44 -3.42 7.16
N TRP A 133 23.11 -4.62 6.67
CA TRP A 133 21.73 -5.08 6.54
C TRP A 133 21.05 -5.25 7.89
N ASP A 134 21.68 -5.96 8.85
CA ASP A 134 21.19 -6.15 10.22
C ASP A 134 20.95 -4.82 10.92
N TYR A 135 21.87 -3.85 10.76
CA TYR A 135 21.68 -2.51 11.32
C TYR A 135 20.50 -1.79 10.69
N TRP A 136 20.34 -1.89 9.36
CA TRP A 136 19.22 -1.29 8.65
C TRP A 136 17.88 -1.88 9.10
N GLU A 137 17.77 -3.19 9.17
CA GLU A 137 16.56 -3.88 9.65
C GLU A 137 16.16 -3.46 11.06
N ARG A 138 17.14 -3.30 11.94
CA ARG A 138 16.88 -2.98 13.36
C ARG A 138 16.63 -1.50 13.63
N HIS A 139 17.16 -0.59 12.83
CA HIS A 139 17.20 0.82 13.18
C HIS A 139 16.68 1.76 12.08
N LEU A 140 16.77 1.38 10.82
CA LEU A 140 16.49 2.27 9.69
C LEU A 140 15.31 1.83 8.82
N ASP A 141 14.80 0.60 8.97
CA ASP A 141 13.63 0.15 8.22
C ASP A 141 12.44 1.07 8.54
N PRO A 142 11.91 1.80 7.54
CA PRO A 142 10.76 2.66 7.76
C PRO A 142 9.54 1.95 8.34
N ASP A 143 9.44 0.63 8.12
CA ASP A 143 8.33 -0.19 8.60
C ASP A 143 8.36 -0.39 10.13
N LEU A 144 9.51 -0.18 10.80
CA LEU A 144 9.63 -0.17 12.26
C LEU A 144 8.88 1.00 12.91
N PHE A 145 8.76 2.12 12.18
CA PHE A 145 8.15 3.35 12.68
C PHE A 145 6.69 3.51 12.28
N ILE A 146 6.14 2.52 11.55
CA ILE A 146 4.72 2.52 11.17
C ILE A 146 3.90 2.00 12.34
N ASP A 147 3.05 2.85 12.90
CA ASP A 147 2.02 2.41 13.83
C ASP A 147 1.01 1.51 13.09
N ARG A 148 1.13 0.19 13.31
CA ARG A 148 0.28 -0.84 12.70
C ARG A 148 -1.00 -1.10 13.47
N THR A 149 -1.20 -0.44 14.61
CA THR A 149 -2.43 -0.54 15.39
C THR A 149 -3.63 0.04 14.64
N LEU A 150 -4.83 -0.31 15.06
CA LEU A 150 -6.05 0.30 14.50
C LEU A 150 -5.99 1.83 14.60
N LYS A 151 -5.53 2.35 15.74
CA LYS A 151 -5.37 3.79 15.97
C LYS A 151 -4.43 4.43 14.94
N GLY A 152 -3.27 3.85 14.68
CA GLY A 152 -2.33 4.33 13.65
C GLY A 152 -2.92 4.32 12.24
N LYS A 153 -3.85 3.40 11.96
CA LYS A 153 -4.47 3.26 10.63
C LYS A 153 -5.66 4.17 10.40
N VAL A 154 -6.46 4.51 11.44
CA VAL A 154 -7.73 5.23 11.27
C VAL A 154 -7.77 6.61 11.93
N ARG A 155 -6.88 6.93 12.85
CA ARG A 155 -6.84 8.24 13.54
C ARG A 155 -6.81 9.39 12.53
N ASN A 156 -7.65 10.40 12.75
CA ASN A 156 -7.80 11.57 11.89
C ASN A 156 -8.27 11.25 10.45
N LYS A 157 -8.81 10.05 10.19
CA LYS A 157 -9.42 9.71 8.91
C LYS A 157 -10.92 9.80 8.97
N VAL A 158 -11.55 10.09 7.85
CA VAL A 158 -12.99 10.02 7.67
C VAL A 158 -13.35 8.59 7.22
N VAL A 159 -14.07 7.87 8.07
CA VAL A 159 -14.46 6.47 7.84
C VAL A 159 -15.99 6.38 7.76
N LEU A 160 -16.52 5.96 6.61
CA LEU A 160 -17.95 5.75 6.41
C LEU A 160 -18.27 4.26 6.46
N ILE A 161 -19.27 3.89 7.28
CA ILE A 161 -19.68 2.51 7.52
C ILE A 161 -21.18 2.40 7.23
N THR A 162 -21.54 1.59 6.24
CA THR A 162 -22.93 1.29 5.93
C THR A 162 -23.46 0.15 6.81
N GLY A 163 -24.74 0.22 7.20
CA GLY A 163 -25.30 -0.73 8.18
C GLY A 163 -24.72 -0.55 9.58
N GLY A 164 -24.41 0.69 9.96
CA GLY A 164 -23.71 1.03 11.21
C GLY A 164 -24.60 1.07 12.46
N SER A 165 -25.91 0.80 12.36
CA SER A 165 -26.84 0.83 13.50
C SER A 165 -26.86 -0.47 14.30
N SER A 166 -26.35 -1.58 13.77
CA SER A 166 -26.40 -2.88 14.44
C SER A 166 -25.29 -3.86 13.99
N GLY A 167 -25.14 -4.96 14.71
CA GLY A 167 -24.30 -6.09 14.30
C GLY A 167 -22.84 -5.74 14.02
N ILE A 168 -22.30 -6.27 12.94
CA ILE A 168 -20.89 -6.08 12.53
C ILE A 168 -20.59 -4.60 12.28
N GLY A 169 -21.50 -3.87 11.61
CA GLY A 169 -21.31 -2.46 11.30
C GLY A 169 -21.20 -1.59 12.55
N LEU A 170 -22.08 -1.80 13.53
CA LEU A 170 -22.04 -1.08 14.81
C LEU A 170 -20.76 -1.37 15.59
N SER A 171 -20.39 -2.64 15.74
CA SER A 171 -19.17 -3.03 16.44
C SER A 171 -17.90 -2.47 15.76
N THR A 172 -17.90 -2.42 14.43
CA THR A 172 -16.82 -1.79 13.65
C THR A 172 -16.79 -0.28 13.90
N ALA A 173 -17.95 0.39 13.88
CA ALA A 173 -18.05 1.83 14.09
C ALA A 173 -17.55 2.25 15.48
N GLN A 174 -17.91 1.49 16.52
CA GLN A 174 -17.44 1.72 17.88
C GLN A 174 -15.92 1.69 17.97
N ARG A 175 -15.29 0.60 17.50
CA ARG A 175 -13.82 0.45 17.52
C ARG A 175 -13.09 1.52 16.71
N VAL A 176 -13.65 1.92 15.57
CA VAL A 176 -13.08 2.94 14.70
C VAL A 176 -13.19 4.34 15.33
N ALA A 177 -14.32 4.63 15.99
CA ALA A 177 -14.52 5.87 16.75
C ALA A 177 -13.57 5.98 17.95
N GLU A 178 -13.45 4.91 18.76
CA GLU A 178 -12.50 4.81 19.88
C GLU A 178 -11.04 5.01 19.42
N ALA A 179 -10.71 4.55 18.23
CA ALA A 179 -9.39 4.72 17.63
C ALA A 179 -9.12 6.13 17.08
N GLY A 180 -10.07 7.08 17.21
CA GLY A 180 -9.91 8.48 16.89
C GLY A 180 -10.18 8.86 15.44
N ALA A 181 -11.00 8.09 14.73
CA ALA A 181 -11.51 8.47 13.41
C ALA A 181 -12.70 9.44 13.50
N THR A 182 -12.92 10.22 12.46
CA THR A 182 -14.23 10.81 12.19
C THR A 182 -15.10 9.72 11.58
N THR A 183 -16.01 9.16 12.39
CA THR A 183 -16.80 7.99 12.01
C THR A 183 -18.18 8.41 11.52
N ILE A 184 -18.52 7.98 10.31
CA ILE A 184 -19.83 8.21 9.69
C ILE A 184 -20.56 6.88 9.63
N ILE A 185 -21.74 6.80 10.23
CA ILE A 185 -22.60 5.61 10.21
C ILE A 185 -23.83 5.88 9.36
N VAL A 186 -24.21 4.89 8.55
CA VAL A 186 -25.38 4.99 7.65
C VAL A 186 -26.28 3.78 7.86
N ALA A 187 -27.58 4.02 8.01
CA ALA A 187 -28.61 2.99 8.04
C ALA A 187 -29.99 3.59 7.66
N ARG A 188 -31.00 2.72 7.46
CA ARG A 188 -32.37 3.15 7.13
C ARG A 188 -33.19 3.53 8.35
N GLY A 189 -33.03 2.77 9.46
CA GLY A 189 -33.76 3.01 10.70
C GLY A 189 -33.15 4.17 11.46
N GLU A 190 -33.88 5.26 11.59
CA GLU A 190 -33.40 6.51 12.19
C GLU A 190 -33.17 6.38 13.68
N GLU A 191 -34.13 5.80 14.43
CA GLU A 191 -34.09 5.69 15.87
C GLU A 191 -32.86 4.91 16.36
N GLU A 192 -32.65 3.71 15.83
CA GLU A 192 -31.53 2.85 16.18
C GLU A 192 -30.19 3.45 15.75
N LEU A 193 -30.17 4.11 14.60
CA LEU A 193 -28.98 4.76 14.07
C LEU A 193 -28.54 5.93 14.97
N PHE A 194 -29.48 6.79 15.38
CA PHE A 194 -29.18 7.92 16.25
C PHE A 194 -28.83 7.49 17.66
N LYS A 195 -29.50 6.47 18.19
CA LYS A 195 -29.13 5.85 19.46
C LYS A 195 -27.69 5.32 19.44
N ALA A 196 -27.29 4.64 18.38
CA ALA A 196 -25.92 4.17 18.20
C ALA A 196 -24.91 5.32 18.13
N ARG A 197 -25.22 6.39 17.35
CA ARG A 197 -24.41 7.60 17.29
C ARG A 197 -24.21 8.24 18.67
N ASP A 198 -25.30 8.42 19.41
CA ASP A 198 -25.28 9.15 20.67
C ASP A 198 -24.53 8.37 21.75
N ALA A 199 -24.65 7.04 21.75
CA ALA A 199 -23.85 6.18 22.60
C ALA A 199 -22.34 6.36 22.32
N MET A 200 -21.91 6.26 21.05
CA MET A 200 -20.50 6.44 20.69
C MET A 200 -20.00 7.88 20.96
N LYS A 201 -20.85 8.91 20.82
CA LYS A 201 -20.48 10.30 21.17
C LYS A 201 -20.27 10.46 22.67
N LYS A 202 -21.10 9.81 23.50
CA LYS A 202 -20.95 9.82 24.95
C LYS A 202 -19.61 9.22 25.38
N ASP A 203 -19.12 8.23 24.65
CA ASP A 203 -17.80 7.61 24.86
C ASP A 203 -16.65 8.43 24.26
N GLY A 204 -16.89 9.66 23.81
CA GLY A 204 -15.90 10.59 23.29
C GLY A 204 -15.59 10.45 21.80
N GLY A 205 -16.33 9.62 21.08
CA GLY A 205 -16.15 9.43 19.64
C GLY A 205 -16.65 10.60 18.79
N LYS A 206 -15.94 10.95 17.72
CA LYS A 206 -16.42 11.90 16.72
C LYS A 206 -17.28 11.18 15.69
N VAL A 207 -18.59 11.10 15.93
CA VAL A 207 -19.54 10.28 15.16
C VAL A 207 -20.65 11.10 14.53
N PHE A 208 -20.92 10.83 13.25
CA PHE A 208 -22.02 11.40 12.45
C PHE A 208 -22.91 10.26 11.95
N ALA A 209 -24.20 10.55 11.79
CA ALA A 209 -25.19 9.57 11.35
C ALA A 209 -26.06 10.14 10.24
N TYR A 210 -26.24 9.38 9.16
CA TYR A 210 -27.07 9.75 8.03
C TYR A 210 -28.06 8.63 7.70
N THR A 211 -29.32 8.97 7.63
CA THR A 211 -30.38 8.05 7.23
C THR A 211 -30.39 7.93 5.71
N ALA A 212 -30.23 6.71 5.17
CA ALA A 212 -30.34 6.45 3.75
C ALA A 212 -30.80 5.03 3.44
N ASP A 213 -31.65 4.86 2.42
CA ASP A 213 -31.93 3.55 1.84
C ASP A 213 -30.97 3.28 0.68
N LEU A 214 -30.03 2.37 0.91
CA LEU A 214 -29.02 2.03 -0.09
C LEU A 214 -29.56 1.11 -1.21
N ALA A 215 -30.83 0.70 -1.14
CA ALA A 215 -31.52 0.07 -2.26
C ALA A 215 -32.12 1.12 -3.22
N ASP A 216 -32.19 2.38 -2.84
CA ASP A 216 -32.58 3.49 -3.67
C ASP A 216 -31.37 4.30 -4.15
N MET A 217 -31.19 4.39 -5.46
CA MET A 217 -30.05 5.09 -6.05
C MET A 217 -30.09 6.60 -5.81
N ALA A 218 -31.28 7.21 -5.80
CA ALA A 218 -31.41 8.62 -5.51
C ALA A 218 -31.03 8.92 -4.04
N SER A 219 -31.41 8.05 -3.11
CA SER A 219 -31.00 8.13 -1.71
C SER A 219 -29.48 7.98 -1.56
N CYS A 220 -28.84 7.09 -2.34
CA CYS A 220 -27.38 6.97 -2.38
C CYS A 220 -26.69 8.25 -2.85
N ASP A 221 -27.22 8.89 -3.92
CA ASP A 221 -26.67 10.13 -4.47
C ASP A 221 -26.81 11.31 -3.50
N ALA A 222 -27.95 11.42 -2.85
CA ALA A 222 -28.18 12.43 -1.82
C ALA A 222 -27.20 12.26 -0.64
N LEU A 223 -27.01 11.01 -0.17
CA LEU A 223 -26.03 10.69 0.86
C LEU A 223 -24.60 11.10 0.46
N VAL A 224 -24.16 10.73 -0.75
CA VAL A 224 -22.82 11.08 -1.26
C VAL A 224 -22.65 12.60 -1.29
N THR A 225 -23.63 13.32 -1.83
CA THR A 225 -23.61 14.78 -1.92
C THR A 225 -23.50 15.41 -0.54
N GLN A 226 -24.32 14.98 0.41
CA GLN A 226 -24.34 15.50 1.77
C GLN A 226 -23.02 15.22 2.49
N VAL A 227 -22.53 13.99 2.45
CA VAL A 227 -21.25 13.62 3.09
C VAL A 227 -20.08 14.40 2.51
N LEU A 228 -20.02 14.58 1.19
CA LEU A 228 -18.95 15.35 0.57
C LEU A 228 -19.06 16.85 0.89
N ALA A 229 -20.25 17.40 1.01
CA ALA A 229 -20.45 18.80 1.42
C ALA A 229 -20.01 19.04 2.87
N GLU A 230 -20.34 18.15 3.80
CA GLU A 230 -20.06 18.31 5.23
C GLU A 230 -18.65 17.88 5.64
N HIS A 231 -18.06 16.85 5.00
CA HIS A 231 -16.77 16.28 5.38
C HIS A 231 -15.67 16.44 4.33
N GLY A 232 -16.02 16.90 3.13
CA GLY A 232 -15.10 17.13 2.03
C GLY A 232 -14.61 15.85 1.33
N HIS A 233 -14.49 14.75 2.04
CA HIS A 233 -14.00 13.45 1.52
C HIS A 233 -14.32 12.29 2.46
N VAL A 234 -14.12 11.08 1.95
CA VAL A 234 -14.07 9.83 2.73
C VAL A 234 -12.72 9.16 2.47
N ASP A 235 -11.99 8.80 3.52
CA ASP A 235 -10.71 8.07 3.40
C ASP A 235 -10.93 6.55 3.32
N ILE A 236 -11.92 6.04 4.07
CA ILE A 236 -12.24 4.62 4.14
C ILE A 236 -13.74 4.44 4.02
N LEU A 237 -14.19 3.70 3.01
CA LEU A 237 -15.59 3.29 2.84
C LEU A 237 -15.73 1.81 3.19
N ILE A 238 -16.56 1.49 4.19
CA ILE A 238 -16.86 0.12 4.62
C ILE A 238 -18.30 -0.21 4.17
N ASN A 239 -18.41 -0.95 3.09
CA ASN A 239 -19.68 -1.49 2.59
C ASN A 239 -20.05 -2.74 3.40
N ASN A 240 -20.78 -2.54 4.49
CA ASN A 240 -21.23 -3.60 5.38
C ASN A 240 -22.75 -3.82 5.28
N ALA A 241 -23.54 -2.80 4.93
CA ALA A 241 -24.98 -2.98 4.74
C ALA A 241 -25.27 -4.12 3.76
N GLY A 242 -26.22 -4.94 4.10
CA GLY A 242 -26.59 -6.08 3.26
C GLY A 242 -27.85 -6.76 3.73
N ARG A 243 -28.38 -7.63 2.90
CA ARG A 243 -29.53 -8.50 3.16
C ARG A 243 -29.18 -9.92 2.76
N SER A 244 -29.53 -10.89 3.57
CA SER A 244 -29.45 -12.31 3.27
C SER A 244 -30.84 -12.91 3.17
N ILE A 245 -31.09 -13.69 2.14
CA ILE A 245 -32.33 -14.44 1.97
C ILE A 245 -31.95 -15.91 1.83
N ARG A 246 -32.45 -16.73 2.72
CA ARG A 246 -32.27 -18.20 2.71
C ARG A 246 -33.50 -18.86 2.10
N ARG A 247 -33.39 -19.34 0.86
CA ARG A 247 -34.49 -20.02 0.14
C ARG A 247 -33.95 -21.01 -0.86
N SER A 248 -34.60 -22.18 -1.02
CA SER A 248 -34.28 -23.11 -2.09
C SER A 248 -34.69 -22.54 -3.45
N ILE A 249 -34.09 -23.02 -4.52
CA ILE A 249 -34.46 -22.62 -5.89
C ILE A 249 -35.92 -22.96 -6.18
N GLU A 250 -36.36 -24.16 -5.82
CA GLU A 250 -37.76 -24.58 -6.00
C GLU A 250 -38.77 -23.64 -5.34
N ALA A 251 -38.47 -23.18 -4.11
CA ALA A 251 -39.33 -22.23 -3.39
C ALA A 251 -39.14 -20.76 -3.89
N SER A 252 -38.40 -20.56 -4.96
CA SER A 252 -38.09 -19.21 -5.51
C SER A 252 -38.69 -18.99 -6.89
N TYR A 253 -39.41 -19.94 -7.48
CA TYR A 253 -39.91 -19.85 -8.86
C TYR A 253 -40.82 -18.62 -9.08
N ASP A 254 -41.62 -18.26 -8.10
CA ASP A 254 -42.54 -17.13 -8.11
C ASP A 254 -41.98 -15.90 -7.34
N ARG A 255 -40.72 -15.94 -6.95
CA ARG A 255 -40.13 -14.94 -6.05
C ARG A 255 -38.85 -14.29 -6.62
N PHE A 256 -38.86 -14.00 -7.91
CA PHE A 256 -37.70 -13.38 -8.57
C PHE A 256 -37.30 -12.05 -7.90
N HIS A 257 -38.26 -11.31 -7.34
CA HIS A 257 -38.03 -10.10 -6.58
C HIS A 257 -37.06 -10.27 -5.38
N ASP A 258 -36.84 -11.48 -4.87
CA ASP A 258 -35.85 -11.75 -3.82
C ASP A 258 -34.42 -11.60 -4.35
N PHE A 259 -34.19 -12.01 -5.62
CA PHE A 259 -32.92 -11.80 -6.30
C PHE A 259 -32.69 -10.31 -6.58
N GLU A 260 -33.70 -9.62 -7.11
CA GLU A 260 -33.62 -8.18 -7.41
C GLU A 260 -33.29 -7.37 -6.15
N ARG A 261 -34.07 -7.55 -5.08
CA ARG A 261 -33.86 -6.84 -3.81
C ARG A 261 -32.51 -7.09 -3.18
N THR A 262 -31.99 -8.32 -3.31
CA THR A 262 -30.70 -8.70 -2.78
C THR A 262 -29.57 -8.06 -3.60
N MET A 263 -29.66 -8.13 -4.94
CA MET A 263 -28.71 -7.44 -5.83
C MET A 263 -28.74 -5.93 -5.64
N GLN A 264 -29.94 -5.34 -5.51
CA GLN A 264 -30.12 -3.91 -5.39
C GLN A 264 -29.38 -3.34 -4.18
N LEU A 265 -29.54 -3.98 -3.01
CA LEU A 265 -28.87 -3.51 -1.79
C LEU A 265 -27.38 -3.91 -1.75
N ASN A 266 -27.09 -5.22 -1.94
CA ASN A 266 -25.76 -5.75 -1.66
C ASN A 266 -24.72 -5.37 -2.74
N TYR A 267 -25.16 -5.19 -3.99
CA TYR A 267 -24.29 -4.88 -5.11
C TYR A 267 -24.48 -3.45 -5.60
N PHE A 268 -25.65 -3.09 -6.16
CA PHE A 268 -25.84 -1.79 -6.78
C PHE A 268 -25.68 -0.63 -5.79
N GLY A 269 -26.23 -0.73 -4.58
CA GLY A 269 -26.06 0.27 -3.53
C GLY A 269 -24.59 0.47 -3.15
N SER A 270 -23.83 -0.64 -2.97
CA SER A 270 -22.40 -0.58 -2.70
C SER A 270 -21.61 0.06 -3.84
N ILE A 271 -21.91 -0.32 -5.10
CA ILE A 271 -21.26 0.26 -6.29
C ILE A 271 -21.59 1.76 -6.41
N ARG A 272 -22.83 2.16 -6.14
CA ARG A 272 -23.23 3.57 -6.25
C ARG A 272 -22.45 4.45 -5.29
N LEU A 273 -22.26 4.00 -4.04
CA LEU A 273 -21.42 4.69 -3.06
C LEU A 273 -19.95 4.72 -3.46
N ILE A 274 -19.42 3.58 -3.94
CA ILE A 274 -18.03 3.51 -4.43
C ILE A 274 -17.83 4.55 -5.54
N MET A 275 -18.70 4.57 -6.56
CA MET A 275 -18.60 5.51 -7.68
C MET A 275 -18.75 6.97 -7.24
N GLY A 276 -19.62 7.24 -6.24
CA GLY A 276 -19.82 8.58 -5.71
C GLY A 276 -18.61 9.15 -4.97
N PHE A 277 -17.93 8.34 -4.15
CA PHE A 277 -16.76 8.80 -3.39
C PHE A 277 -15.44 8.67 -4.16
N MET A 278 -15.38 7.83 -5.19
CA MET A 278 -14.18 7.53 -5.95
C MET A 278 -13.48 8.75 -6.57
N PRO A 279 -14.18 9.74 -7.15
CA PRO A 279 -13.54 10.93 -7.73
C PRO A 279 -12.65 11.65 -6.71
N LYS A 280 -13.17 11.90 -5.49
CA LYS A 280 -12.40 12.57 -4.42
C LYS A 280 -11.25 11.71 -3.89
N MET A 281 -11.42 10.41 -3.78
CA MET A 281 -10.35 9.49 -3.42
C MET A 281 -9.23 9.49 -4.47
N THR A 282 -9.58 9.48 -5.75
CA THR A 282 -8.63 9.48 -6.87
C THR A 282 -7.87 10.81 -6.97
N GLU A 283 -8.55 11.94 -6.83
CA GLU A 283 -7.97 13.29 -6.78
C GLU A 283 -6.90 13.37 -5.67
N ARG A 284 -7.21 12.87 -4.50
CA ARG A 284 -6.31 12.85 -3.33
C ARG A 284 -5.27 11.73 -3.40
N ARG A 285 -5.36 10.82 -4.36
CA ARG A 285 -4.55 9.61 -4.50
C ARG A 285 -4.51 8.78 -3.22
N LYS A 286 -5.64 8.72 -2.52
CA LYS A 286 -5.76 8.06 -1.23
C LYS A 286 -7.21 7.64 -1.00
N GLY A 287 -7.45 6.34 -0.90
CA GLY A 287 -8.75 5.77 -0.60
C GLY A 287 -8.65 4.28 -0.29
N HIS A 288 -9.50 3.81 0.61
CA HIS A 288 -9.61 2.39 0.93
C HIS A 288 -11.08 1.97 0.93
N ILE A 289 -11.42 1.05 0.04
CA ILE A 289 -12.75 0.44 -0.03
C ILE A 289 -12.69 -0.92 0.65
N ILE A 290 -13.51 -1.13 1.67
CA ILE A 290 -13.61 -2.41 2.38
C ILE A 290 -15.02 -2.97 2.17
N ASN A 291 -15.12 -4.12 1.51
CA ASN A 291 -16.38 -4.79 1.24
C ASN A 291 -16.55 -6.00 2.17
N ILE A 292 -17.62 -5.98 2.98
CA ILE A 292 -17.98 -7.11 3.82
C ILE A 292 -18.73 -8.13 2.96
N SER A 293 -18.02 -9.19 2.61
CA SER A 293 -18.49 -10.34 1.85
C SER A 293 -18.85 -11.50 2.77
N SER A 294 -18.86 -12.71 2.29
CA SER A 294 -19.27 -13.90 3.04
C SER A 294 -18.44 -15.10 2.63
N ILE A 295 -18.14 -15.97 3.60
CA ILE A 295 -17.59 -17.31 3.33
C ILE A 295 -18.48 -18.10 2.35
N GLY A 296 -19.78 -17.77 2.28
CA GLY A 296 -20.72 -18.37 1.33
C GLY A 296 -20.31 -18.21 -0.14
N VAL A 297 -19.54 -17.15 -0.48
CA VAL A 297 -19.00 -16.95 -1.83
C VAL A 297 -17.94 -18.00 -2.16
N LEU A 298 -17.16 -18.42 -1.18
CA LEU A 298 -16.12 -19.44 -1.35
C LEU A 298 -16.69 -20.86 -1.28
N ALA A 299 -17.70 -21.08 -0.40
CA ALA A 299 -18.29 -22.37 -0.13
C ALA A 299 -19.48 -22.69 -1.04
N ASN A 300 -20.03 -21.73 -1.80
CA ASN A 300 -21.22 -21.88 -2.64
C ASN A 300 -22.42 -22.49 -1.88
N SER A 301 -22.74 -21.92 -0.71
CA SER A 301 -23.70 -22.47 0.25
C SER A 301 -25.10 -22.65 -0.36
N PRO A 302 -25.70 -23.87 -0.35
CA PRO A 302 -27.06 -24.12 -0.82
C PRO A 302 -28.09 -23.23 -0.10
N ARG A 303 -29.18 -22.90 -0.77
CA ARG A 303 -30.28 -22.03 -0.32
C ARG A 303 -29.94 -20.55 -0.18
N PHE A 304 -28.73 -20.13 -0.52
CA PHE A 304 -28.32 -18.72 -0.46
C PHE A 304 -27.98 -18.14 -1.85
N SER A 305 -28.54 -18.71 -2.92
CA SER A 305 -28.19 -18.38 -4.31
C SER A 305 -28.25 -16.87 -4.61
N ALA A 306 -29.34 -16.18 -4.24
CA ALA A 306 -29.47 -14.74 -4.45
C ALA A 306 -28.41 -13.93 -3.67
N TYR A 307 -28.19 -14.31 -2.40
CA TYR A 307 -27.21 -13.66 -1.53
C TYR A 307 -25.79 -13.88 -2.00
N VAL A 308 -25.40 -15.13 -2.25
CA VAL A 308 -24.06 -15.50 -2.70
C VAL A 308 -23.74 -14.84 -4.04
N ALA A 309 -24.68 -14.87 -4.99
CA ALA A 309 -24.51 -14.19 -6.28
C ALA A 309 -24.25 -12.68 -6.12
N SER A 310 -24.99 -12.01 -5.24
CA SER A 310 -24.80 -10.55 -5.01
C SER A 310 -23.43 -10.22 -4.39
N LYS A 311 -22.95 -11.04 -3.46
CA LYS A 311 -21.63 -10.86 -2.85
C LYS A 311 -20.50 -11.23 -3.80
N ALA A 312 -20.67 -12.30 -4.60
CA ALA A 312 -19.71 -12.69 -5.64
C ALA A 312 -19.55 -11.59 -6.72
N ALA A 313 -20.65 -10.96 -7.11
CA ALA A 313 -20.62 -9.82 -8.04
C ALA A 313 -19.77 -8.66 -7.49
N LEU A 314 -19.96 -8.29 -6.21
CA LEU A 314 -19.18 -7.24 -5.55
C LEU A 314 -17.69 -7.61 -5.43
N ASP A 315 -17.38 -8.88 -5.15
CA ASP A 315 -16.00 -9.38 -5.09
C ASP A 315 -15.31 -9.33 -6.46
N ALA A 316 -16.01 -9.71 -7.52
CA ALA A 316 -15.51 -9.64 -8.90
C ALA A 316 -15.23 -8.17 -9.30
N PHE A 317 -16.17 -7.26 -9.04
CA PHE A 317 -15.99 -5.82 -9.25
C PHE A 317 -14.75 -5.31 -8.51
N SER A 318 -14.59 -5.68 -7.25
CA SER A 318 -13.46 -5.21 -6.41
C SER A 318 -12.10 -5.62 -6.98
N ARG A 319 -11.98 -6.84 -7.50
CA ARG A 319 -10.75 -7.32 -8.14
C ARG A 319 -10.42 -6.55 -9.43
N CYS A 320 -11.42 -6.28 -10.27
CA CYS A 320 -11.23 -5.48 -11.49
C CYS A 320 -10.82 -4.04 -11.13
N ALA A 321 -11.56 -3.40 -10.23
CA ALA A 321 -11.29 -2.04 -9.79
C ALA A 321 -9.92 -1.88 -9.10
N GLN A 322 -9.46 -2.88 -8.32
CA GLN A 322 -8.12 -2.89 -7.74
C GLN A 322 -7.04 -2.86 -8.82
N GLY A 323 -7.20 -3.65 -9.89
CA GLY A 323 -6.26 -3.64 -11.03
C GLY A 323 -6.14 -2.28 -11.71
N GLU A 324 -7.27 -1.58 -11.87
CA GLU A 324 -7.33 -0.28 -12.55
C GLU A 324 -6.84 0.89 -11.67
N LEU A 325 -7.08 0.83 -10.37
CA LEU A 325 -6.97 1.97 -9.45
C LEU A 325 -5.79 1.89 -8.47
N SER A 326 -5.08 0.76 -8.38
CA SER A 326 -3.91 0.60 -7.50
C SER A 326 -2.84 1.67 -7.76
N GLY A 327 -2.56 1.98 -9.04
CA GLY A 327 -1.64 3.04 -9.44
C GLY A 327 -2.10 4.46 -9.06
N LYS A 328 -3.37 4.63 -8.68
CA LYS A 328 -3.96 5.91 -8.23
C LYS A 328 -4.04 6.03 -6.71
N GLY A 329 -3.44 5.09 -5.95
CA GLY A 329 -3.44 5.10 -4.49
C GLY A 329 -4.75 4.64 -3.86
N ILE A 330 -5.57 3.90 -4.60
CA ILE A 330 -6.82 3.31 -4.11
C ILE A 330 -6.60 1.83 -3.82
N CYS A 331 -7.08 1.39 -2.67
CA CYS A 331 -7.00 0.00 -2.24
C CYS A 331 -8.41 -0.58 -2.04
N PHE A 332 -8.59 -1.83 -2.45
CA PHE A 332 -9.79 -2.62 -2.18
C PHE A 332 -9.46 -3.79 -1.27
N THR A 333 -10.32 -4.05 -0.29
CA THR A 333 -10.23 -5.21 0.59
C THR A 333 -11.60 -5.90 0.65
N THR A 334 -11.64 -7.18 0.36
CA THR A 334 -12.82 -8.01 0.56
C THR A 334 -12.63 -8.88 1.81
N ILE A 335 -13.59 -8.84 2.74
CA ILE A 335 -13.57 -9.63 3.97
C ILE A 335 -14.68 -10.69 3.88
N ASN A 336 -14.29 -11.95 3.71
CA ASN A 336 -15.22 -13.07 3.68
C ASN A 336 -15.56 -13.51 5.12
N MET A 337 -16.62 -12.89 5.68
CA MET A 337 -17.03 -13.16 7.06
C MET A 337 -17.59 -14.56 7.21
N PRO A 338 -17.27 -15.28 8.29
CA PRO A 338 -17.96 -16.49 8.67
C PRO A 338 -19.39 -16.19 9.13
N LEU A 339 -20.12 -17.21 9.57
CA LEU A 339 -21.42 -17.00 10.21
C LEU A 339 -21.23 -16.25 11.54
N VAL A 340 -21.80 -15.07 11.63
CA VAL A 340 -21.73 -14.22 12.81
C VAL A 340 -23.14 -14.00 13.35
N LYS A 341 -23.39 -14.29 14.62
CA LYS A 341 -24.69 -14.05 15.27
C LYS A 341 -24.97 -12.55 15.30
N THR A 342 -25.91 -12.12 14.49
CA THR A 342 -26.35 -10.71 14.35
C THR A 342 -27.87 -10.66 14.12
N PRO A 343 -28.51 -9.50 14.19
CA PRO A 343 -29.94 -9.36 13.88
C PRO A 343 -30.32 -9.76 12.44
N MET A 344 -29.37 -10.00 11.56
CA MET A 344 -29.60 -10.45 10.18
C MET A 344 -29.89 -11.96 10.09
N ILE A 345 -29.55 -12.74 11.11
CA ILE A 345 -29.61 -14.20 11.13
C ILE A 345 -30.71 -14.69 12.05
#